data_3d3ff894fc135918f6c923740e80e9c9
#
_entry.id   3d3ff894fc135918f6c923740e80e9c9
#
_cell.length_a   1.000
_cell.length_b   1.000
_cell.length_c   1.000
_cell.angle_alpha   90.00
_cell.angle_beta   90.00
_cell.angle_gamma   90.00
#
_symmetry.space_group_name_H-M   'P 1'
#
loop_
_entity.id
_entity.type
_entity.pdbx_description
1 polymer ?
#
loop_
_entity_poly.entity_id
_entity_poly.type
_entity_poly.pdbx_seq_one_letter_code
_entity_poly.pdbx_strand_id
1 'polypeptide(L)'
;AAPDGSWEEEYAYSVGVTAYVHLFPWMYNALLRWRWATAGVPGMAMSSPVFAPNVLTHQRGLLDARYKDGGRPNSDTVYSGGWIDLTREPVIVKVPDFGSRYYSIELANFDADNFGYIGTRATGSKAGTYALVGPNWKGQLPSGVKAIEPAQTNWIMALVRILIDGPEELATIQKLQDQIQLMPLSAYLGQRADTPPYVPKPPFNRQQDPL
;
A
#
# COMPACT_ATOMS: atom_id res chain seq x y z
N ALA A 1 -30.06 21.41 -10.71
CA ALA A 1 -30.35 22.83 -10.83
C ALA A 1 -29.43 23.54 -9.85
N ALA A 2 -28.70 24.59 -10.31
CA ALA A 2 -27.99 25.47 -9.39
C ALA A 2 -29.04 26.08 -8.46
N PRO A 3 -28.76 26.26 -7.15
CA PRO A 3 -29.66 26.98 -6.29
C PRO A 3 -29.84 28.41 -6.79
N ASP A 4 -31.02 28.98 -6.65
CA ASP A 4 -31.29 30.42 -6.87
C ASP A 4 -30.57 31.24 -5.79
N GLY A 5 -29.25 31.07 -5.68
CA GLY A 5 -28.41 31.54 -4.62
C GLY A 5 -27.66 32.80 -4.99
N SER A 6 -27.17 33.47 -3.97
CA SER A 6 -26.24 34.59 -4.11
C SER A 6 -24.92 34.10 -4.75
N TRP A 7 -24.12 35.02 -5.27
CA TRP A 7 -22.80 34.69 -5.83
C TRP A 7 -21.89 33.96 -4.80
N GLU A 8 -22.08 34.21 -3.50
CA GLU A 8 -21.36 33.55 -2.42
C GLU A 8 -21.71 32.06 -2.35
N GLU A 9 -22.96 31.68 -2.55
CA GLU A 9 -23.40 30.28 -2.57
C GLU A 9 -22.87 29.55 -3.80
N GLU A 10 -22.92 30.19 -4.97
CA GLU A 10 -22.33 29.62 -6.19
C GLU A 10 -20.81 29.46 -6.05
N TYR A 11 -20.13 30.42 -5.45
CA TYR A 11 -18.70 30.33 -5.17
C TYR A 11 -18.40 29.22 -4.17
N ALA A 12 -19.12 29.15 -3.05
CA ALA A 12 -18.97 28.09 -2.05
C ALA A 12 -19.22 26.70 -2.63
N TYR A 13 -20.23 26.55 -3.49
CA TYR A 13 -20.50 25.30 -4.20
C TYR A 13 -19.33 24.89 -5.11
N SER A 14 -18.82 25.85 -5.90
CA SER A 14 -17.70 25.58 -6.82
C SER A 14 -16.43 25.19 -6.08
N VAL A 15 -16.12 25.87 -4.97
CA VAL A 15 -15.01 25.54 -4.08
C VAL A 15 -15.23 24.15 -3.45
N GLY A 16 -16.46 23.88 -3.00
CA GLY A 16 -16.84 22.58 -2.42
C GLY A 16 -16.65 21.41 -3.39
N VAL A 17 -17.07 21.57 -4.65
CA VAL A 17 -16.85 20.55 -5.69
C VAL A 17 -15.36 20.33 -5.93
N THR A 18 -14.58 21.40 -6.05
CA THR A 18 -13.13 21.31 -6.26
C THR A 18 -12.44 20.62 -5.07
N ALA A 19 -12.80 21.01 -3.86
CA ALA A 19 -12.28 20.39 -2.63
C ALA A 19 -12.63 18.91 -2.55
N TYR A 20 -13.88 18.53 -2.87
CA TYR A 20 -14.30 17.12 -2.88
C TYR A 20 -13.46 16.29 -3.86
N VAL A 21 -13.32 16.73 -5.11
CA VAL A 21 -12.53 16.03 -6.13
C VAL A 21 -11.08 15.87 -5.68
N HIS A 22 -10.50 16.93 -5.12
CA HIS A 22 -9.09 16.93 -4.71
C HIS A 22 -8.81 16.05 -3.48
N LEU A 23 -9.76 16.02 -2.53
CA LEU A 23 -9.63 15.26 -1.28
C LEU A 23 -10.16 13.83 -1.40
N PHE A 24 -10.85 13.49 -2.49
CA PHE A 24 -11.44 12.16 -2.66
C PHE A 24 -10.43 11.01 -2.50
N PRO A 25 -9.21 11.04 -3.08
CA PRO A 25 -8.24 9.98 -2.89
C PRO A 25 -7.82 9.79 -1.43
N TRP A 26 -7.66 10.89 -0.68
CA TRP A 26 -7.35 10.85 0.74
C TRP A 26 -8.44 10.17 1.57
N MET A 27 -9.69 10.56 1.33
CA MET A 27 -10.85 9.97 2.02
C MET A 27 -11.01 8.50 1.66
N TYR A 28 -10.88 8.17 0.37
CA TYR A 28 -10.98 6.81 -0.11
C TYR A 28 -9.91 5.89 0.49
N ASN A 29 -8.65 6.31 0.49
CA ASN A 29 -7.54 5.55 1.06
C ASN A 29 -7.65 5.42 2.58
N ALA A 30 -8.15 6.45 3.29
CA ALA A 30 -8.43 6.35 4.71
C ALA A 30 -9.50 5.29 5.02
N LEU A 31 -10.58 5.27 4.22
CA LEU A 31 -11.62 4.26 4.32
C LEU A 31 -11.10 2.87 3.96
N LEU A 32 -10.34 2.75 2.89
CA LEU A 32 -9.79 1.49 2.41
C LEU A 32 -8.83 0.88 3.46
N ARG A 33 -7.93 1.69 4.03
CA ARG A 33 -7.02 1.27 5.09
C ARG A 33 -7.78 0.76 6.31
N TRP A 34 -8.82 1.50 6.74
CA TRP A 34 -9.65 1.07 7.86
C TRP A 34 -10.39 -0.24 7.56
N ARG A 35 -11.02 -0.36 6.39
CA ARG A 35 -11.72 -1.59 5.97
C ARG A 35 -10.78 -2.80 5.97
N TRP A 36 -9.61 -2.68 5.35
CA TRP A 36 -8.65 -3.79 5.28
C TRP A 36 -8.13 -4.17 6.66
N ALA A 37 -7.94 -3.20 7.56
CA ALA A 37 -7.50 -3.46 8.92
C ALA A 37 -8.59 -4.06 9.83
N THR A 38 -9.87 -3.97 9.48
CA THR A 38 -10.99 -4.44 10.31
C THR A 38 -11.76 -5.60 9.70
N ALA A 39 -11.91 -5.64 8.39
CA ALA A 39 -12.72 -6.62 7.66
C ALA A 39 -11.95 -7.37 6.56
N GLY A 40 -10.71 -6.97 6.29
CA GLY A 40 -9.91 -7.56 5.20
C GLY A 40 -10.42 -7.22 3.82
N VAL A 41 -10.08 -8.06 2.84
CA VAL A 41 -10.50 -7.93 1.43
C VAL A 41 -11.50 -9.04 1.11
N PRO A 42 -12.77 -8.71 0.90
CA PRO A 42 -13.79 -9.71 0.58
C PRO A 42 -13.49 -10.46 -0.71
N GLY A 43 -13.77 -11.77 -0.73
CA GLY A 43 -13.67 -12.59 -1.93
C GLY A 43 -12.24 -12.97 -2.35
N MET A 44 -11.23 -12.61 -1.56
CA MET A 44 -9.84 -13.03 -1.76
C MET A 44 -9.39 -14.05 -0.71
N ALA A 45 -8.68 -15.10 -1.17
CA ALA A 45 -7.93 -15.97 -0.27
C ALA A 45 -6.61 -15.25 0.11
N MET A 46 -6.54 -14.73 1.33
CA MET A 46 -5.39 -13.95 1.83
C MET A 46 -4.62 -14.71 2.90
N SER A 47 -3.34 -14.41 3.07
CA SER A 47 -2.49 -14.98 4.13
C SER A 47 -2.89 -14.53 5.55
N SER A 48 -3.64 -13.45 5.65
CA SER A 48 -4.22 -12.92 6.90
C SER A 48 -5.63 -12.42 6.63
N PRO A 49 -6.58 -12.60 7.57
CA PRO A 49 -7.94 -12.08 7.42
C PRO A 49 -8.00 -10.55 7.42
N VAL A 50 -7.03 -9.88 8.03
CA VAL A 50 -6.94 -8.42 8.12
C VAL A 50 -5.52 -7.94 7.90
N PHE A 51 -5.36 -6.65 7.57
CA PHE A 51 -4.08 -6.02 7.31
C PHE A 51 -3.55 -5.31 8.55
N ALA A 52 -2.35 -5.69 8.98
CA ALA A 52 -1.59 -4.94 9.99
C ALA A 52 -0.64 -3.94 9.30
N PRO A 53 -0.36 -2.77 9.91
CA PRO A 53 0.66 -1.86 9.40
C PRO A 53 2.04 -2.50 9.32
N ASN A 54 2.79 -2.13 8.30
CA ASN A 54 4.15 -2.62 8.05
C ASN A 54 4.25 -4.15 7.85
N VAL A 55 3.13 -4.77 7.46
CA VAL A 55 3.06 -6.20 7.12
C VAL A 55 2.43 -6.34 5.75
N LEU A 56 3.04 -7.16 4.89
CA LEU A 56 2.41 -7.55 3.62
C LEU A 56 1.41 -8.69 3.88
N THR A 57 0.20 -8.49 3.42
CA THR A 57 -0.82 -9.53 3.36
C THR A 57 -0.87 -10.06 1.93
N HIS A 58 -0.65 -11.36 1.78
CA HIS A 58 -0.46 -12.02 0.49
C HIS A 58 -1.75 -12.68 0.01
N GLN A 59 -2.12 -12.42 -1.23
CA GLN A 59 -3.13 -13.21 -1.93
C GLN A 59 -2.58 -14.62 -2.18
N ARG A 60 -3.40 -15.64 -1.91
CA ARG A 60 -2.99 -17.05 -1.99
C ARG A 60 -3.68 -17.83 -3.11
N GLY A 61 -4.38 -17.17 -3.99
CA GLY A 61 -5.04 -17.73 -5.15
C GLY A 61 -5.11 -16.77 -6.32
N LEU A 62 -5.50 -17.24 -7.49
CA LEU A 62 -5.76 -16.38 -8.64
C LEU A 62 -7.12 -15.70 -8.51
N LEU A 63 -7.22 -14.50 -9.03
CA LEU A 63 -8.47 -13.79 -9.15
C LEU A 63 -9.17 -14.12 -10.48
N ASP A 64 -10.46 -14.14 -10.43
CA ASP A 64 -11.31 -14.34 -11.61
C ASP A 64 -12.48 -13.33 -11.63
N ALA A 65 -13.37 -13.49 -12.61
CA ALA A 65 -14.51 -12.61 -12.81
C ALA A 65 -15.51 -12.55 -11.64
N ARG A 66 -15.40 -13.43 -10.65
CA ARG A 66 -16.23 -13.43 -9.42
C ARG A 66 -15.76 -12.38 -8.41
N TYR A 67 -14.52 -11.93 -8.51
CA TYR A 67 -14.03 -10.86 -7.67
C TYR A 67 -14.71 -9.53 -8.02
N LYS A 68 -15.29 -8.86 -7.01
CA LYS A 68 -16.12 -7.65 -7.19
C LYS A 68 -15.66 -6.46 -6.34
N ASP A 69 -14.65 -6.63 -5.47
CA ASP A 69 -14.16 -5.55 -4.62
C ASP A 69 -12.95 -4.85 -5.25
N GLY A 70 -13.00 -3.52 -5.31
CA GLY A 70 -11.91 -2.70 -5.83
C GLY A 70 -11.83 -2.64 -7.35
N GLY A 71 -10.63 -2.32 -7.84
CA GLY A 71 -10.32 -2.21 -9.27
C GLY A 71 -10.44 -3.53 -10.02
N ARG A 72 -10.09 -3.52 -11.28
CA ARG A 72 -10.04 -4.71 -12.13
C ARG A 72 -8.64 -5.32 -12.06
N PRO A 73 -8.39 -6.26 -11.13
CA PRO A 73 -7.07 -6.86 -10.99
C PRO A 73 -6.72 -7.70 -12.22
N ASN A 74 -5.41 -7.86 -12.46
CA ASN A 74 -4.91 -8.75 -13.50
C ASN A 74 -5.20 -10.22 -13.13
N SER A 75 -5.39 -11.05 -14.14
CA SER A 75 -5.56 -12.50 -13.99
C SER A 75 -4.24 -13.27 -14.10
N ASP A 76 -3.17 -12.60 -14.51
CA ASP A 76 -1.83 -13.14 -14.74
C ASP A 76 -0.80 -12.72 -13.66
N THR A 77 -1.24 -12.10 -12.59
CA THR A 77 -0.39 -11.73 -11.46
C THR A 77 -1.02 -12.11 -10.12
N VAL A 78 -0.18 -12.48 -9.18
CA VAL A 78 -0.57 -12.69 -7.78
C VAL A 78 -0.15 -11.49 -6.96
N TYR A 79 -1.05 -11.01 -6.11
CA TYR A 79 -0.89 -9.76 -5.39
C TYR A 79 -0.43 -9.96 -3.94
N SER A 80 0.24 -8.96 -3.41
CA SER A 80 0.37 -8.74 -1.98
C SER A 80 0.18 -7.26 -1.71
N GLY A 81 -0.47 -6.92 -0.62
CA GLY A 81 -0.71 -5.52 -0.25
C GLY A 81 -0.33 -5.22 1.18
N GLY A 82 0.01 -3.98 1.45
CA GLY A 82 0.30 -3.51 2.80
C GLY A 82 0.20 -2.00 2.93
N TRP A 83 -0.29 -1.56 4.09
CA TRP A 83 -0.22 -0.18 4.51
C TRP A 83 1.02 0.05 5.34
N ILE A 84 1.88 0.96 4.91
CA ILE A 84 3.17 1.23 5.53
C ILE A 84 3.08 2.54 6.31
N ASP A 85 3.40 2.49 7.59
CA ASP A 85 3.48 3.65 8.47
C ASP A 85 4.95 4.10 8.60
N LEU A 86 5.27 5.25 8.02
CA LEU A 86 6.57 5.88 8.02
C LEU A 86 6.67 7.03 9.04
N THR A 87 5.68 7.16 9.93
CA THR A 87 5.58 8.29 10.88
C THR A 87 6.79 8.35 11.82
N ARG A 88 7.33 7.21 12.21
CA ARG A 88 8.38 7.12 13.23
C ARG A 88 9.77 6.91 12.65
N GLU A 89 9.88 5.98 11.73
CA GLU A 89 11.16 5.56 11.15
C GLU A 89 10.95 4.95 9.76
N PRO A 90 12.00 4.82 8.96
CA PRO A 90 11.94 4.09 7.69
C PRO A 90 11.55 2.63 7.87
N VAL A 91 10.90 2.09 6.85
CA VAL A 91 10.64 0.65 6.74
C VAL A 91 11.58 0.06 5.70
N ILE A 92 12.29 -0.98 6.10
CA ILE A 92 13.18 -1.75 5.22
C ILE A 92 12.39 -2.83 4.50
N VAL A 93 12.56 -2.87 3.18
CA VAL A 93 12.01 -3.90 2.29
C VAL A 93 13.14 -4.79 1.83
N LYS A 94 13.08 -6.08 2.12
CA LYS A 94 13.96 -7.08 1.52
C LYS A 94 13.19 -7.88 0.49
N VAL A 95 13.76 -8.00 -0.69
CA VAL A 95 13.20 -8.81 -1.78
C VAL A 95 14.13 -9.97 -2.13
N PRO A 96 13.60 -11.17 -2.43
CA PRO A 96 14.41 -12.30 -2.90
C PRO A 96 14.91 -12.08 -4.35
N ASP A 97 15.71 -13.00 -4.84
CA ASP A 97 16.03 -13.09 -6.27
C ASP A 97 14.82 -13.69 -7.01
N PHE A 98 14.25 -12.94 -7.93
CA PHE A 98 13.13 -13.37 -8.77
C PHE A 98 13.59 -14.03 -10.08
N GLY A 99 14.91 -14.08 -10.35
CA GLY A 99 15.46 -14.65 -11.58
C GLY A 99 14.99 -13.87 -12.81
N SER A 100 14.36 -14.56 -13.75
CA SER A 100 13.74 -13.99 -14.94
C SER A 100 12.27 -13.59 -14.75
N ARG A 101 11.67 -13.91 -13.61
CA ARG A 101 10.25 -13.63 -13.35
C ARG A 101 10.01 -12.14 -13.14
N TYR A 102 8.99 -11.63 -13.82
CA TYR A 102 8.55 -10.25 -13.59
C TYR A 102 7.90 -10.10 -12.22
N TYR A 103 8.31 -9.06 -11.52
CA TYR A 103 7.64 -8.57 -10.32
C TYR A 103 7.71 -7.05 -10.25
N SER A 104 6.80 -6.46 -9.51
CA SER A 104 6.83 -5.06 -9.14
C SER A 104 6.24 -4.85 -7.76
N ILE A 105 6.80 -3.92 -7.02
CA ILE A 105 6.21 -3.32 -5.82
C ILE A 105 5.94 -1.87 -6.18
N GLU A 106 4.69 -1.53 -6.33
CA GLU A 106 4.21 -0.16 -6.51
C GLU A 106 4.12 0.50 -5.15
N LEU A 107 4.61 1.73 -5.06
CA LEU A 107 4.62 2.53 -3.84
C LEU A 107 3.82 3.80 -4.12
N ALA A 108 2.68 3.92 -3.44
CA ALA A 108 1.77 5.05 -3.60
C ALA A 108 1.66 5.85 -2.30
N ASN A 109 1.70 7.17 -2.42
CA ASN A 109 1.36 8.10 -1.37
C ASN A 109 -0.11 7.96 -0.95
N PHE A 110 -0.48 8.57 0.16
CA PHE A 110 -1.84 8.44 0.70
C PHE A 110 -2.91 9.15 -0.16
N ASP A 111 -2.51 10.04 -1.04
CA ASP A 111 -3.34 10.67 -2.07
C ASP A 111 -3.46 9.85 -3.37
N ALA A 112 -2.96 8.61 -3.36
CA ALA A 112 -2.93 7.68 -4.50
C ALA A 112 -1.94 8.07 -5.62
N ASP A 113 -1.00 9.00 -5.39
CA ASP A 113 0.06 9.30 -6.33
C ASP A 113 1.23 8.32 -6.18
N ASN A 114 1.67 7.71 -7.27
CA ASN A 114 2.78 6.77 -7.28
C ASN A 114 4.12 7.52 -7.25
N PHE A 115 4.91 7.30 -6.22
CA PHE A 115 6.20 7.98 -6.06
C PHE A 115 7.41 7.08 -6.29
N GLY A 116 7.24 5.76 -6.31
CA GLY A 116 8.36 4.86 -6.48
C GLY A 116 7.98 3.43 -6.81
N TYR A 117 8.96 2.66 -7.26
CA TYR A 117 8.81 1.26 -7.60
C TYR A 117 10.05 0.46 -7.20
N ILE A 118 9.84 -0.77 -6.73
CA ILE A 118 10.87 -1.81 -6.61
C ILE A 118 10.44 -2.94 -7.54
N GLY A 119 11.34 -3.44 -8.39
CA GLY A 119 10.99 -4.56 -9.28
C GLY A 119 11.77 -4.59 -10.56
N THR A 120 11.42 -5.51 -11.42
CA THR A 120 12.17 -5.87 -12.62
C THR A 120 12.57 -4.67 -13.48
N ARG A 121 11.68 -3.69 -13.64
CA ARG A 121 11.95 -2.49 -14.46
C ARG A 121 12.68 -1.39 -13.74
N ALA A 122 12.42 -1.23 -12.43
CA ALA A 122 12.95 -0.11 -11.66
C ALA A 122 14.30 -0.41 -10.98
N THR A 123 14.41 -1.60 -10.38
CA THR A 123 15.60 -1.96 -9.58
C THR A 123 16.26 -3.28 -10.00
N GLY A 124 15.68 -3.97 -10.98
CA GLY A 124 16.09 -5.30 -11.41
C GLY A 124 15.41 -6.41 -10.61
N SER A 125 15.71 -7.66 -10.99
CA SER A 125 15.08 -8.86 -10.41
C SER A 125 15.93 -9.58 -9.37
N LYS A 126 17.16 -9.09 -9.09
CA LYS A 126 18.03 -9.67 -8.08
C LYS A 126 17.60 -9.33 -6.66
N ALA A 127 17.99 -10.18 -5.71
CA ALA A 127 17.79 -9.90 -4.30
C ALA A 127 18.32 -8.52 -3.92
N GLY A 128 17.56 -7.81 -3.09
CA GLY A 128 17.90 -6.42 -2.73
C GLY A 128 17.29 -6.00 -1.40
N THR A 129 17.89 -4.94 -0.84
CA THR A 129 17.43 -4.32 0.39
C THR A 129 17.20 -2.83 0.12
N TYR A 130 15.98 -2.36 0.39
CA TYR A 130 15.54 -1.01 0.08
C TYR A 130 14.95 -0.35 1.32
N ALA A 131 15.06 0.97 1.42
CA ALA A 131 14.43 1.75 2.47
C ALA A 131 13.29 2.59 1.91
N LEU A 132 12.13 2.48 2.51
CA LEU A 132 11.01 3.39 2.34
C LEU A 132 11.11 4.45 3.42
N VAL A 133 11.21 5.70 3.00
CA VAL A 133 11.53 6.84 3.87
C VAL A 133 10.37 7.82 3.85
N GLY A 134 9.94 8.25 5.04
CA GLY A 134 8.89 9.27 5.17
C GLY A 134 9.39 10.69 4.88
N PRO A 135 8.48 11.66 4.70
CA PRO A 135 8.81 13.01 4.20
C PRO A 135 9.74 13.80 5.13
N ASN A 136 9.72 13.53 6.41
CA ASN A 136 10.45 14.32 7.42
C ASN A 136 11.69 13.61 7.97
N TRP A 137 11.98 12.40 7.50
CA TRP A 137 13.14 11.65 8.00
C TRP A 137 14.45 12.25 7.48
N LYS A 138 15.43 12.45 8.38
CA LYS A 138 16.73 13.08 8.08
C LYS A 138 17.93 12.23 8.49
N GLY A 139 17.69 10.97 8.85
CA GLY A 139 18.75 10.05 9.29
C GLY A 139 19.63 9.55 8.15
N GLN A 140 20.54 8.65 8.49
CA GLN A 140 21.39 7.96 7.52
C GLN A 140 21.01 6.49 7.42
N LEU A 141 21.00 5.96 6.21
CA LEU A 141 20.72 4.55 5.97
C LEU A 141 22.01 3.72 6.16
N PRO A 142 21.86 2.47 6.62
CA PRO A 142 22.99 1.54 6.72
C PRO A 142 23.61 1.26 5.35
N SER A 143 24.90 0.91 5.35
CA SER A 143 25.57 0.45 4.14
C SER A 143 24.85 -0.74 3.50
N GLY A 144 24.73 -0.75 2.18
CA GLY A 144 24.05 -1.79 1.41
C GLY A 144 22.53 -1.65 1.30
N VAL A 145 21.91 -0.70 2.03
CA VAL A 145 20.50 -0.36 1.87
C VAL A 145 20.33 0.76 0.85
N LYS A 146 19.53 0.52 -0.18
CA LYS A 146 19.25 1.50 -1.24
C LYS A 146 18.01 2.31 -0.86
N ALA A 147 18.09 3.63 -0.89
CA ALA A 147 16.93 4.49 -0.72
C ALA A 147 16.03 4.41 -1.97
N ILE A 148 14.73 4.37 -1.75
CA ILE A 148 13.73 4.74 -2.74
C ILE A 148 13.45 6.24 -2.57
N GLU A 149 12.92 6.89 -3.61
CA GLU A 149 12.48 8.29 -3.51
C GLU A 149 11.65 8.49 -2.25
N PRO A 150 11.91 9.54 -1.45
CA PRO A 150 11.14 9.76 -0.22
C PRO A 150 9.64 9.92 -0.49
N ALA A 151 8.83 9.24 0.31
CA ALA A 151 7.39 9.39 0.27
C ALA A 151 6.98 10.83 0.65
N GLN A 152 5.93 11.34 0.05
CA GLN A 152 5.37 12.66 0.38
C GLN A 152 4.40 12.60 1.57
N THR A 153 3.92 11.39 1.91
CA THR A 153 3.01 11.15 3.02
C THR A 153 3.58 10.13 4.00
N ASN A 154 3.19 10.25 5.27
CA ASN A 154 3.63 9.33 6.32
C ASN A 154 3.02 7.94 6.20
N TRP A 155 1.84 7.83 5.61
CA TRP A 155 1.21 6.55 5.27
C TRP A 155 1.29 6.35 3.77
N ILE A 156 1.72 5.18 3.38
CA ILE A 156 1.81 4.78 1.97
C ILE A 156 1.20 3.40 1.78
N MET A 157 0.83 3.09 0.55
CA MET A 157 0.42 1.75 0.15
C MET A 157 1.56 1.10 -0.64
N ALA A 158 1.87 -0.16 -0.31
CA ALA A 158 2.71 -1.02 -1.13
C ALA A 158 1.83 -2.09 -1.79
N LEU A 159 1.88 -2.19 -3.11
CA LEU A 159 1.16 -3.19 -3.88
C LEU A 159 2.15 -4.01 -4.72
N VAL A 160 2.32 -5.26 -4.33
CA VAL A 160 3.19 -6.23 -5.01
C VAL A 160 2.41 -6.96 -6.09
N ARG A 161 3.02 -7.13 -7.25
CA ARG A 161 2.55 -7.98 -8.35
C ARG A 161 3.67 -8.93 -8.74
N ILE A 162 3.38 -10.22 -8.79
CA ILE A 162 4.32 -11.25 -9.26
C ILE A 162 3.64 -11.98 -10.41
N LEU A 163 4.28 -12.02 -11.57
CA LEU A 163 3.78 -12.70 -12.76
C LEU A 163 3.66 -14.21 -12.48
N ILE A 164 2.58 -14.81 -12.97
CA ILE A 164 2.32 -16.24 -12.93
C ILE A 164 1.88 -16.69 -14.32
N ASP A 165 2.51 -17.75 -14.84
CA ASP A 165 2.18 -18.27 -16.19
C ASP A 165 1.01 -19.27 -16.15
N GLY A 166 0.75 -19.87 -14.97
CA GLY A 166 -0.38 -20.78 -14.79
C GLY A 166 -0.61 -21.14 -13.31
N PRO A 167 -1.76 -21.72 -12.99
CA PRO A 167 -2.13 -22.08 -11.60
C PRO A 167 -1.18 -23.10 -10.96
N GLU A 168 -0.48 -23.92 -11.74
CA GLU A 168 0.53 -24.88 -11.29
C GLU A 168 1.74 -24.22 -10.63
N GLU A 169 2.03 -22.96 -10.96
CA GLU A 169 3.12 -22.21 -10.35
C GLU A 169 2.76 -21.55 -9.01
N LEU A 170 1.50 -21.62 -8.60
CA LEU A 170 1.00 -20.87 -7.43
C LEU A 170 1.82 -21.15 -6.16
N ALA A 171 2.21 -22.41 -5.94
CA ALA A 171 3.04 -22.77 -4.78
C ALA A 171 4.45 -22.14 -4.83
N THR A 172 5.01 -21.97 -6.02
CA THR A 172 6.30 -21.29 -6.23
C THR A 172 6.18 -19.80 -5.96
N ILE A 173 5.11 -19.17 -6.46
CA ILE A 173 4.84 -17.75 -6.21
C ILE A 173 4.61 -17.47 -4.72
N GLN A 174 3.87 -18.33 -4.03
CA GLN A 174 3.66 -18.19 -2.59
C GLN A 174 4.97 -18.21 -1.80
N LYS A 175 5.92 -19.08 -2.16
CA LYS A 175 7.25 -19.11 -1.56
C LYS A 175 8.04 -17.82 -1.81
N LEU A 176 7.90 -17.20 -2.98
CA LEU A 176 8.53 -15.91 -3.28
C LEU A 176 7.87 -14.79 -2.47
N GLN A 177 6.54 -14.78 -2.36
CA GLN A 177 5.82 -13.83 -1.52
C GLN A 177 6.30 -13.89 -0.06
N ASP A 178 6.44 -15.10 0.51
CA ASP A 178 6.85 -15.31 1.90
C ASP A 178 8.30 -14.86 2.18
N GLN A 179 9.12 -14.68 1.16
CA GLN A 179 10.49 -14.17 1.27
C GLN A 179 10.58 -12.64 1.21
N ILE A 180 9.51 -11.96 0.79
CA ILE A 180 9.48 -10.49 0.84
C ILE A 180 9.24 -10.08 2.30
N GLN A 181 10.19 -9.33 2.85
CA GLN A 181 10.15 -8.93 4.25
C GLN A 181 10.00 -7.42 4.37
N LEU A 182 9.14 -6.99 5.28
CA LEU A 182 9.05 -5.62 5.77
C LEU A 182 9.47 -5.59 7.24
N MET A 183 10.31 -4.62 7.61
CA MET A 183 10.69 -4.42 9.00
C MET A 183 11.07 -2.96 9.26
N PRO A 184 10.82 -2.42 10.47
CA PRO A 184 11.33 -1.12 10.86
C PRO A 184 12.85 -1.07 10.77
N LEU A 185 13.43 0.12 10.50
CA LEU A 185 14.88 0.31 10.45
C LEU A 185 15.56 -0.10 11.75
N SER A 186 14.96 0.22 12.90
CA SER A 186 15.47 -0.20 14.21
C SER A 186 15.60 -1.73 14.32
N ALA A 187 14.58 -2.48 13.89
CA ALA A 187 14.63 -3.94 13.88
C ALA A 187 15.69 -4.49 12.90
N TYR A 188 15.86 -3.83 11.75
CA TYR A 188 16.92 -4.18 10.80
C TYR A 188 18.33 -4.01 11.42
N LEU A 189 18.51 -3.02 12.29
CA LEU A 189 19.76 -2.75 13.03
C LEU A 189 19.91 -3.62 14.29
N GLY A 190 19.02 -4.57 14.55
CA GLY A 190 19.05 -5.41 15.76
C GLY A 190 18.62 -4.68 17.03
N GLN A 191 17.99 -3.53 16.90
CA GLN A 191 17.44 -2.76 18.02
C GLN A 191 15.99 -3.14 18.29
N ARG A 192 15.49 -2.81 19.49
CA ARG A 192 14.07 -3.00 19.79
C ARG A 192 13.23 -1.97 19.01
N ALA A 193 12.35 -2.46 18.15
CA ALA A 193 11.39 -1.61 17.48
C ALA A 193 10.34 -1.07 18.49
N ASP A 194 10.16 0.24 18.54
CA ASP A 194 9.09 0.88 19.29
C ASP A 194 7.84 1.01 18.44
N THR A 195 7.16 -0.12 18.25
CA THR A 195 5.93 -0.17 17.44
C THR A 195 4.74 -0.36 18.39
N PRO A 196 3.96 0.69 18.66
CA PRO A 196 2.77 0.57 19.48
C PRO A 196 1.71 -0.29 18.81
N PRO A 197 0.80 -0.91 19.54
CA PRO A 197 -0.33 -1.60 18.98
C PRO A 197 -1.14 -0.68 18.05
N TYR A 198 -1.40 -1.14 16.84
CA TYR A 198 -2.28 -0.43 15.92
C TYR A 198 -3.74 -0.71 16.27
N VAL A 199 -4.49 0.34 16.55
CA VAL A 199 -5.94 0.27 16.75
C VAL A 199 -6.60 0.97 15.57
N PRO A 200 -7.24 0.23 14.64
CA PRO A 200 -7.91 0.83 13.50
C PRO A 200 -9.09 1.68 13.97
N LYS A 201 -9.10 2.94 13.54
CA LYS A 201 -10.22 3.86 13.79
C LYS A 201 -10.90 4.20 12.48
N PRO A 202 -12.25 4.27 12.43
CA PRO A 202 -12.93 4.73 11.22
C PRO A 202 -12.49 6.17 10.92
N PRO A 203 -12.24 6.50 9.65
CA PRO A 203 -11.75 7.83 9.26
C PRO A 203 -12.81 8.93 9.44
N PHE A 204 -14.09 8.55 9.48
CA PHE A 204 -15.22 9.46 9.68
C PHE A 204 -16.40 8.70 10.31
N ASN A 205 -17.32 9.43 10.90
CA ASN A 205 -18.52 8.88 11.50
C ASN A 205 -19.63 8.76 10.45
N ARG A 206 -19.93 7.54 9.99
CA ARG A 206 -20.96 7.28 8.95
C ARG A 206 -22.36 7.73 9.32
N GLN A 207 -22.66 7.92 10.61
CA GLN A 207 -23.97 8.43 11.04
C GLN A 207 -24.08 9.95 10.87
N GLN A 208 -22.94 10.66 10.93
CA GLN A 208 -22.87 12.11 10.78
C GLN A 208 -22.41 12.52 9.38
N ASP A 209 -21.62 11.67 8.72
CA ASP A 209 -21.00 11.94 7.42
C ASP A 209 -21.36 10.80 6.44
N PRO A 210 -22.61 10.72 5.95
CA PRO A 210 -22.97 9.75 4.93
C PRO A 210 -22.26 10.09 3.62
N LEU A 211 -21.52 9.12 3.05
CA LEU A 211 -20.98 9.18 1.69
C LEU A 211 -22.05 8.79 0.69
#